data_559f2e635db0c8d3520cc1a63747e80c
#
_entry.id   559f2e635db0c8d3520cc1a63747e80c
#
_cell.length_a   1.000
_cell.length_b   1.000
_cell.length_c   1.000
_cell.angle_alpha   90.00
_cell.angle_beta   90.00
_cell.angle_gamma   90.00
#
_symmetry.space_group_name_H-M   'P 1'
#
loop_
_entity.id
_entity.type
_entity.pdbx_description
1 polymer ?
#
loop_
_entity_poly.entity_id
_entity_poly.type
_entity_poly.pdbx_seq_one_letter_code
_entity_poly.pdbx_strand_id
1 'polypeptide(L)'
;MADLGLKDRLQPALLDRLIDDERSVIVIDVTTSLELMEQLMLPIDAFIEILRGRGLTVQEQRRSNGAIVLHCTSTRAGAAPAQLRSLIVKPPGAPTGVALSTFATFESRVVPNTELESNDRRMISMRRLREYVHRDLGWLFNAVSLDSEQDLSAVPHVASSVLNYGLPAFAGRMASSVDQAKAAERLRRAIELFEPRLSSVRVQPRPRDEGNDDGALEFTIEAELWGQPMSQHLQLWTRIDLMTGDISLTDDRGA
;
A
#
# COMPACT_ATOMS: atom_id res chain seq x y z
N MET A 1 17.68 -24.43 10.99
CA MET A 1 16.97 -23.27 10.43
C MET A 1 16.56 -22.42 11.60
N ALA A 2 17.04 -21.18 11.70
CA ALA A 2 16.62 -20.28 12.75
C ALA A 2 15.13 -19.97 12.55
N ASP A 3 14.34 -20.19 13.57
CA ASP A 3 12.92 -19.84 13.60
C ASP A 3 12.83 -18.31 13.63
N LEU A 4 12.67 -17.71 12.44
CA LEU A 4 12.43 -16.27 12.31
C LEU A 4 11.12 -15.96 13.03
N GLY A 5 11.16 -15.09 14.01
CA GLY A 5 9.99 -14.70 14.77
C GLY A 5 8.86 -14.21 13.85
N LEU A 6 7.61 -14.36 14.26
CA LEU A 6 6.42 -13.96 13.51
C LEU A 6 6.50 -12.52 12.95
N LYS A 7 7.26 -11.66 13.66
CA LYS A 7 7.48 -10.24 13.33
C LYS A 7 8.39 -10.01 12.12
N ASP A 8 9.24 -11.00 11.78
CA ASP A 8 10.21 -10.85 10.68
C ASP A 8 9.64 -11.32 9.34
N ARG A 9 8.47 -11.96 9.34
CA ARG A 9 7.93 -12.71 8.21
C ARG A 9 6.92 -11.96 7.34
N LEU A 10 6.42 -10.80 7.79
CA LEU A 10 5.49 -9.93 7.03
C LEU A 10 6.07 -8.52 6.88
N GLN A 11 7.38 -8.40 6.80
CA GLN A 11 7.99 -7.09 6.53
C GLN A 11 7.85 -6.74 5.05
N PRO A 12 7.46 -5.51 4.72
CA PRO A 12 7.43 -5.04 3.36
C PRO A 12 8.83 -5.04 2.75
N ALA A 13 8.93 -5.30 1.45
CA ALA A 13 10.18 -5.12 0.72
C ALA A 13 10.70 -3.69 0.86
N LEU A 14 12.01 -3.48 0.67
CA LEU A 14 12.60 -2.14 0.75
C LEU A 14 11.88 -1.16 -0.19
N LEU A 15 11.53 -1.61 -1.39
CA LEU A 15 10.82 -0.81 -2.38
C LEU A 15 9.41 -0.44 -1.88
N ASP A 16 8.69 -1.37 -1.26
CA ASP A 16 7.37 -1.12 -0.68
C ASP A 16 7.44 -0.04 0.40
N ARG A 17 8.50 -0.09 1.23
CA ARG A 17 8.79 0.92 2.24
C ARG A 17 9.20 2.26 1.64
N LEU A 18 9.80 2.24 0.45
CA LEU A 18 10.20 3.45 -0.27
C LEU A 18 9.04 4.13 -1.00
N ILE A 19 8.05 3.43 -1.45
CA ILE A 19 6.90 3.93 -2.22
C ILE A 19 5.67 4.16 -1.32
N ASP A 20 5.73 3.71 -0.05
CA ASP A 20 4.60 3.89 0.87
C ASP A 20 4.28 5.38 1.06
N ASP A 21 3.10 5.79 0.59
CA ASP A 21 2.60 7.17 0.70
C ASP A 21 2.27 7.56 2.16
N GLU A 22 2.18 6.58 3.07
CA GLU A 22 2.00 6.82 4.50
C GLU A 22 3.31 7.09 5.25
N ARG A 23 4.36 7.47 4.55
CA ARG A 23 5.68 7.76 5.14
C ARG A 23 5.71 8.90 6.12
N SER A 24 4.82 9.84 5.97
CA SER A 24 4.75 11.00 6.83
C SER A 24 3.43 11.01 7.58
N VAL A 25 3.51 11.20 8.87
CA VAL A 25 2.37 11.45 9.73
C VAL A 25 2.39 12.90 10.14
N ILE A 26 1.25 13.57 10.06
CA ILE A 26 1.12 14.90 10.59
C ILE A 26 0.94 14.76 12.11
N VAL A 27 1.95 15.17 12.85
CA VAL A 27 1.87 15.32 14.30
C VAL A 27 1.37 16.72 14.60
N ILE A 28 0.33 16.81 15.40
CA ILE A 28 -0.26 18.08 15.83
C ILE A 28 -0.11 18.15 17.34
N ASP A 29 0.70 19.08 17.78
CA ASP A 29 0.85 19.42 19.18
C ASP A 29 -0.23 20.44 19.58
N VAL A 30 -1.13 20.01 20.44
CA VAL A 30 -2.23 20.84 20.95
C VAL A 30 -1.89 21.27 22.35
N THR A 31 -1.62 22.56 22.53
CA THR A 31 -1.32 23.14 23.84
C THR A 31 -2.52 23.93 24.34
N THR A 32 -2.98 23.63 25.55
CA THR A 32 -4.08 24.33 26.21
C THR A 32 -3.73 24.67 27.65
N SER A 33 -4.31 25.76 28.18
CA SER A 33 -4.16 26.16 29.59
C SER A 33 -5.21 25.46 30.46
N LEU A 34 -4.78 24.96 31.61
CA LEU A 34 -5.69 24.38 32.61
C LEU A 34 -6.71 25.40 33.12
N GLU A 35 -6.27 26.64 33.36
CA GLU A 35 -7.15 27.70 33.85
C GLU A 35 -8.29 28.00 32.84
N LEU A 36 -7.97 28.08 31.54
CA LEU A 36 -8.97 28.31 30.50
C LEU A 36 -9.94 27.12 30.37
N MET A 37 -9.47 25.91 30.55
CA MET A 37 -10.34 24.74 30.52
C MET A 37 -11.28 24.71 31.73
N GLU A 38 -10.81 25.06 32.91
CA GLU A 38 -11.64 25.16 34.11
C GLU A 38 -12.69 26.29 33.98
N GLN A 39 -12.31 27.45 33.45
CA GLN A 39 -13.24 28.56 33.16
C GLN A 39 -14.34 28.19 32.18
N LEU A 40 -14.02 27.33 31.20
CA LEU A 40 -14.96 26.82 30.20
C LEU A 40 -15.75 25.59 30.69
N MET A 41 -15.50 25.12 31.91
CA MET A 41 -16.05 23.84 32.43
C MET A 41 -15.87 22.67 31.46
N LEU A 42 -14.77 22.64 30.72
CA LEU A 42 -14.46 21.61 29.74
C LEU A 42 -13.43 20.64 30.33
N PRO A 43 -13.85 19.45 30.75
CA PRO A 43 -12.91 18.45 31.24
C PRO A 43 -12.01 17.94 30.10
N ILE A 44 -10.78 17.56 30.44
CA ILE A 44 -9.77 17.15 29.45
C ILE A 44 -10.23 15.95 28.62
N ASP A 45 -10.95 15.02 29.21
CA ASP A 45 -11.48 13.84 28.54
C ASP A 45 -12.49 14.22 27.45
N ALA A 46 -13.37 15.21 27.73
CA ALA A 46 -14.31 15.73 26.74
C ALA A 46 -13.57 16.46 25.60
N PHE A 47 -12.47 17.15 25.93
CA PHE A 47 -11.63 17.79 24.91
C PHE A 47 -10.94 16.74 24.01
N ILE A 48 -10.41 15.69 24.59
CA ILE A 48 -9.81 14.56 23.84
C ILE A 48 -10.84 13.91 22.91
N GLU A 49 -12.07 13.71 23.36
CA GLU A 49 -13.14 13.15 22.53
C GLU A 49 -13.51 14.05 21.34
N ILE A 50 -13.48 15.37 21.55
CA ILE A 50 -13.68 16.35 20.45
C ILE A 50 -12.57 16.20 19.40
N LEU A 51 -11.32 16.07 19.83
CA LEU A 51 -10.18 15.86 18.91
C LEU A 51 -10.28 14.51 18.17
N ARG A 52 -10.66 13.44 18.87
CA ARG A 52 -10.89 12.12 18.27
C ARG A 52 -12.00 12.14 17.23
N GLY A 53 -13.10 12.81 17.50
CA GLY A 53 -14.20 12.98 16.55
C GLY A 53 -13.80 13.70 15.25
N ARG A 54 -12.62 14.35 15.25
CA ARG A 54 -12.01 15.00 14.08
C ARG A 54 -10.89 14.21 13.42
N GLY A 55 -10.72 12.96 13.83
CA GLY A 55 -9.72 12.06 13.25
C GLY A 55 -8.32 12.26 13.81
N LEU A 56 -8.19 12.88 14.98
CA LEU A 56 -6.94 12.97 15.71
C LEU A 56 -6.85 11.83 16.74
N THR A 57 -5.73 11.16 16.77
CA THR A 57 -5.43 10.16 17.80
C THR A 57 -4.43 10.75 18.78
N VAL A 58 -4.83 10.89 20.05
CA VAL A 58 -3.95 11.37 21.12
C VAL A 58 -3.00 10.24 21.48
N GLN A 59 -1.69 10.47 21.36
CA GLN A 59 -0.63 9.49 21.64
C GLN A 59 -0.08 9.71 23.05
N GLU A 60 0.15 10.95 23.42
CA GLU A 60 0.77 11.30 24.69
C GLU A 60 0.16 12.59 25.24
N GLN A 61 0.02 12.65 26.56
CA GLN A 61 -0.39 13.84 27.29
C GLN A 61 0.72 14.24 28.25
N ARG A 62 1.21 15.47 28.11
CA ARG A 62 2.18 16.04 29.05
C ARG A 62 1.58 17.26 29.76
N ARG A 63 1.88 17.37 31.03
CA ARG A 63 1.52 18.56 31.84
C ARG A 63 2.79 19.32 32.19
N SER A 64 2.83 20.61 31.90
CA SER A 64 3.97 21.48 32.21
C SER A 64 3.46 22.88 32.49
N ASN A 65 3.88 23.46 33.61
CA ASN A 65 3.64 24.86 34.01
C ASN A 65 2.19 25.35 33.84
N GLY A 66 1.19 24.56 34.29
CA GLY A 66 -0.22 24.93 34.16
C GLY A 66 -0.81 24.79 32.75
N ALA A 67 -0.05 24.29 31.81
CA ALA A 67 -0.50 23.94 30.48
C ALA A 67 -0.53 22.42 30.28
N ILE A 68 -1.40 21.98 29.40
CA ILE A 68 -1.46 20.59 28.90
C ILE A 68 -1.05 20.60 27.45
N VAL A 69 -0.10 19.74 27.11
CA VAL A 69 0.30 19.48 25.73
C VAL A 69 -0.18 18.08 25.35
N LEU A 70 -1.01 17.99 24.32
CA LEU A 70 -1.47 16.74 23.75
C LEU A 70 -0.73 16.51 22.43
N HIS A 71 0.05 15.46 22.36
CA HIS A 71 0.66 15.00 21.12
C HIS A 71 -0.33 14.15 20.34
N CYS A 72 -0.84 14.66 19.24
CA CYS A 72 -1.86 14.03 18.41
C CYS A 72 -1.27 13.64 17.05
N THR A 73 -1.72 12.50 16.52
CA THR A 73 -1.42 12.08 15.15
C THR A 73 -2.68 12.11 14.31
N SER A 74 -2.56 12.55 13.05
CA SER A 74 -3.64 12.48 12.08
C SER A 74 -3.29 11.47 11.00
N THR A 75 -4.19 10.53 10.77
CA THR A 75 -4.12 9.55 9.68
C THR A 75 -4.82 10.03 8.40
N ARG A 76 -5.56 11.14 8.48
CA ARG A 76 -6.23 11.73 7.32
C ARG A 76 -5.48 12.98 6.88
N ALA A 77 -5.17 13.06 5.60
CA ALA A 77 -4.63 14.27 4.94
C ALA A 77 -5.50 15.53 5.09
N GLY A 78 -6.66 15.44 5.73
CA GLY A 78 -7.65 16.50 5.88
C GLY A 78 -7.73 17.18 7.25
N ALA A 79 -6.98 16.75 8.27
CA ALA A 79 -6.94 17.46 9.55
C ALA A 79 -5.88 18.59 9.49
N ALA A 80 -6.07 19.55 8.58
CA ALA A 80 -5.19 20.71 8.54
C ALA A 80 -5.36 21.53 9.83
N PRO A 81 -4.28 22.05 10.43
CA PRO A 81 -4.35 22.91 11.63
C PRO A 81 -5.30 24.10 11.49
N ALA A 82 -5.44 24.61 10.26
CA ALA A 82 -6.38 25.69 9.96
C ALA A 82 -7.85 25.30 10.21
N GLN A 83 -8.23 24.05 9.90
CA GLN A 83 -9.60 23.57 10.14
C GLN A 83 -9.88 23.34 11.63
N LEU A 84 -8.86 22.97 12.41
CA LEU A 84 -8.98 22.82 13.85
C LEU A 84 -9.13 24.19 14.54
N ARG A 85 -8.40 25.20 14.08
CA ARG A 85 -8.47 26.57 14.62
C ARG A 85 -9.84 27.20 14.48
N SER A 86 -10.53 26.94 13.37
CA SER A 86 -11.88 27.48 13.08
C SER A 86 -13.00 26.69 13.74
N LEU A 87 -12.70 25.59 14.42
CA LEU A 87 -13.70 24.76 15.04
C LEU A 87 -14.37 25.46 16.21
N ILE A 88 -15.69 25.54 16.18
CA ILE A 88 -16.50 26.06 17.29
C ILE A 88 -16.92 24.87 18.17
N VAL A 89 -16.55 24.94 19.42
CA VAL A 89 -16.94 23.98 20.45
C VAL A 89 -17.93 24.65 21.39
N LYS A 90 -18.99 23.93 21.76
CA LYS A 90 -19.92 24.40 22.78
C LYS A 90 -19.64 23.69 24.10
N PRO A 91 -18.89 24.32 25.02
CA PRO A 91 -18.64 23.74 26.35
C PRO A 91 -19.93 23.57 27.14
N PRO A 92 -20.01 22.58 28.05
CA PRO A 92 -21.13 22.44 28.96
C PRO A 92 -21.23 23.68 29.85
N GLY A 93 -22.31 24.47 29.72
CA GLY A 93 -22.52 25.68 30.50
C GLY A 93 -22.22 27.00 29.78
N ALA A 94 -21.62 26.98 28.60
CA ALA A 94 -21.43 28.17 27.79
C ALA A 94 -22.69 28.50 26.99
N PRO A 95 -23.17 29.77 26.99
CA PRO A 95 -24.37 30.17 26.22
C PRO A 95 -24.11 30.14 24.72
N THR A 96 -22.88 30.36 24.29
CA THR A 96 -22.46 30.40 22.89
C THR A 96 -21.28 29.48 22.64
N GLY A 97 -21.11 29.03 21.39
CA GLY A 97 -19.94 28.26 21.01
C GLY A 97 -18.65 29.10 21.03
N VAL A 98 -17.56 28.52 21.47
CA VAL A 98 -16.23 29.17 21.56
C VAL A 98 -15.33 28.54 20.49
N ALA A 99 -14.57 29.36 19.78
CA ALA A 99 -13.61 28.88 18.82
C ALA A 99 -12.46 28.12 19.54
N LEU A 100 -12.04 27.01 18.99
CA LEU A 100 -10.98 26.18 19.58
C LEU A 100 -9.66 26.95 19.71
N SER A 101 -9.39 27.84 18.79
CA SER A 101 -8.23 28.76 18.81
C SER A 101 -8.20 29.75 19.98
N THR A 102 -9.29 29.89 20.69
CA THR A 102 -9.36 30.83 21.85
C THR A 102 -8.67 30.27 23.08
N PHE A 103 -8.64 28.93 23.22
CA PHE A 103 -8.11 28.26 24.41
C PHE A 103 -7.07 27.15 24.10
N ALA A 104 -6.83 26.87 22.82
CA ALA A 104 -5.82 25.92 22.43
C ALA A 104 -4.98 26.44 21.24
N THR A 105 -3.69 26.22 21.28
CA THR A 105 -2.77 26.48 20.18
C THR A 105 -2.45 25.16 19.48
N PHE A 106 -2.27 25.23 18.16
CA PHE A 106 -2.03 24.08 17.32
C PHE A 106 -0.73 24.28 16.55
N GLU A 107 0.25 23.46 16.82
CA GLU A 107 1.50 23.37 16.06
C GLU A 107 1.51 22.06 15.30
N SER A 108 1.76 22.12 14.00
CA SER A 108 1.84 20.92 13.17
C SER A 108 3.22 20.75 12.62
N ARG A 109 3.70 19.53 12.66
CA ARG A 109 4.93 19.10 12.01
C ARG A 109 4.70 17.81 11.24
N VAL A 110 5.35 17.67 10.11
CA VAL A 110 5.38 16.42 9.36
C VAL A 110 6.55 15.62 9.87
N VAL A 111 6.27 14.44 10.39
CA VAL A 111 7.28 13.53 10.95
C VAL A 111 7.33 12.28 10.09
N PRO A 112 8.51 11.77 9.72
CA PRO A 112 8.62 10.48 9.08
C PRO A 112 7.96 9.40 9.94
N ASN A 113 7.16 8.55 9.33
CA ASN A 113 6.44 7.48 10.04
C ASN A 113 7.38 6.52 10.77
N THR A 114 8.65 6.49 10.38
CA THR A 114 9.71 5.67 10.99
C THR A 114 10.00 6.02 12.46
N GLU A 115 9.76 7.28 12.88
CA GLU A 115 9.94 7.68 14.28
C GLU A 115 8.80 7.21 15.19
N LEU A 116 7.63 6.93 14.60
CA LEU A 116 6.42 6.51 15.31
C LEU A 116 6.15 4.99 15.18
N GLU A 117 6.93 4.30 14.34
CA GLU A 117 6.77 2.86 14.14
C GLU A 117 7.23 2.07 15.37
N SER A 118 6.25 1.61 16.16
CA SER A 118 6.46 0.44 17.00
C SER A 118 6.70 -0.79 16.11
N ASN A 119 7.46 -1.77 16.60
CA ASN A 119 7.71 -3.03 15.86
C ASN A 119 6.42 -3.73 15.37
N ASP A 120 5.29 -3.48 16.04
CA ASP A 120 3.99 -4.06 15.65
C ASP A 120 3.37 -3.38 14.41
N ARG A 121 3.76 -2.15 14.07
CA ARG A 121 3.29 -1.43 12.89
C ARG A 121 4.10 -1.73 11.62
N ARG A 122 5.25 -2.41 11.75
CA ARG A 122 6.04 -2.87 10.60
C ARG A 122 5.40 -4.05 9.86
N MET A 123 4.40 -4.68 10.47
CA MET A 123 3.65 -5.75 9.83
C MET A 123 2.64 -5.16 8.85
N ILE A 124 2.80 -5.48 7.58
CA ILE A 124 1.81 -5.14 6.58
C ILE A 124 0.63 -6.10 6.64
N SER A 125 -0.56 -5.58 6.36
CA SER A 125 -1.73 -6.44 6.19
C SER A 125 -1.60 -7.29 4.93
N MET A 126 -2.19 -8.48 4.92
CA MET A 126 -2.26 -9.35 3.72
C MET A 126 -2.87 -8.63 2.52
N ARG A 127 -3.82 -7.73 2.75
CA ARG A 127 -4.41 -6.90 1.70
C ARG A 127 -3.36 -6.00 1.04
N ARG A 128 -2.53 -5.30 1.82
CA ARG A 128 -1.45 -4.46 1.29
C ARG A 128 -0.38 -5.28 0.57
N LEU A 129 -0.01 -6.44 1.14
CA LEU A 129 0.93 -7.34 0.49
C LEU A 129 0.42 -7.76 -0.90
N ARG A 130 -0.88 -8.07 -1.02
CA ARG A 130 -1.52 -8.37 -2.31
C ARG A 130 -1.47 -7.19 -3.27
N GLU A 131 -1.74 -5.97 -2.80
CA GLU A 131 -1.65 -4.74 -3.60
C GLU A 131 -0.22 -4.52 -4.12
N TYR A 132 0.80 -4.76 -3.30
CA TYR A 132 2.20 -4.66 -3.71
C TYR A 132 2.57 -5.72 -4.76
N VAL A 133 2.19 -6.97 -4.54
CA VAL A 133 2.42 -8.03 -5.52
C VAL A 133 1.73 -7.73 -6.85
N HIS A 134 0.49 -7.25 -6.82
CA HIS A 134 -0.24 -6.87 -8.03
C HIS A 134 0.50 -5.76 -8.80
N ARG A 135 0.98 -4.73 -8.12
CA ARG A 135 1.79 -3.65 -8.70
C ARG A 135 3.08 -4.19 -9.32
N ASP A 136 3.82 -5.02 -8.57
CA ASP A 136 5.13 -5.54 -8.99
C ASP A 136 5.00 -6.48 -10.18
N LEU A 137 3.95 -7.31 -10.23
CA LEU A 137 3.60 -8.10 -11.40
C LEU A 137 3.23 -7.21 -12.60
N GLY A 138 2.53 -6.10 -12.36
CA GLY A 138 2.25 -5.11 -13.41
C GLY A 138 3.53 -4.55 -14.04
N TRP A 139 4.53 -4.25 -13.23
CA TRP A 139 5.84 -3.82 -13.74
C TRP A 139 6.60 -4.93 -14.44
N LEU A 140 6.61 -6.15 -13.87
CA LEU A 140 7.27 -7.31 -14.47
C LEU A 140 6.73 -7.60 -15.86
N PHE A 141 5.42 -7.56 -16.02
CA PHE A 141 4.77 -7.92 -17.28
C PHE A 141 4.92 -6.84 -18.35
N ASN A 142 5.05 -5.57 -17.96
CA ASN A 142 5.23 -4.46 -18.89
C ASN A 142 6.70 -4.08 -19.11
N ALA A 143 7.64 -4.85 -18.57
CA ALA A 143 9.06 -4.74 -18.89
C ALA A 143 9.43 -5.74 -19.98
N VAL A 144 10.31 -5.33 -20.90
CA VAL A 144 10.81 -6.21 -21.98
C VAL A 144 12.08 -6.90 -21.49
N SER A 145 12.11 -8.23 -21.55
CA SER A 145 13.24 -9.04 -21.14
C SER A 145 14.38 -8.99 -22.15
N LEU A 146 15.63 -9.03 -21.66
CA LEU A 146 16.84 -8.98 -22.48
C LEU A 146 16.94 -10.13 -23.48
N ASP A 147 16.42 -11.33 -23.12
CA ASP A 147 16.40 -12.51 -24.00
C ASP A 147 15.52 -12.34 -25.25
N SER A 148 14.73 -11.27 -25.31
CA SER A 148 13.96 -10.88 -26.48
C SER A 148 14.84 -10.30 -27.61
N GLU A 149 15.97 -9.70 -27.22
CA GLU A 149 16.87 -8.98 -28.13
C GLU A 149 18.21 -9.68 -28.29
N GLN A 150 18.65 -10.44 -27.29
CA GLN A 150 19.95 -11.08 -27.24
C GLN A 150 19.83 -12.56 -26.87
N ASP A 151 20.62 -13.40 -27.53
CA ASP A 151 20.74 -14.81 -27.14
C ASP A 151 21.57 -14.94 -25.87
N LEU A 152 20.93 -15.36 -24.78
CA LEU A 152 21.56 -15.56 -23.48
C LEU A 152 22.00 -16.99 -23.20
N SER A 153 21.99 -17.85 -24.21
CA SER A 153 22.34 -19.29 -24.06
C SER A 153 23.78 -19.49 -23.54
N ALA A 154 24.72 -18.61 -23.94
CA ALA A 154 26.11 -18.63 -23.47
C ALA A 154 26.30 -18.10 -22.05
N VAL A 155 25.31 -17.41 -21.49
CA VAL A 155 25.41 -16.72 -20.18
C VAL A 155 24.17 -17.03 -19.30
N PRO A 156 23.99 -18.29 -18.87
CA PRO A 156 22.77 -18.72 -18.20
C PRO A 156 22.50 -17.98 -16.87
N HIS A 157 23.53 -17.47 -16.21
CA HIS A 157 23.36 -16.66 -15.00
C HIS A 157 22.75 -15.29 -15.29
N VAL A 158 22.98 -14.72 -16.48
CA VAL A 158 22.33 -13.48 -16.91
C VAL A 158 20.85 -13.76 -17.20
N ALA A 159 20.53 -14.88 -17.84
CA ALA A 159 19.16 -15.26 -18.14
C ALA A 159 18.28 -15.40 -16.88
N SER A 160 18.88 -15.71 -15.72
CA SER A 160 18.17 -15.81 -14.44
C SER A 160 18.38 -14.62 -13.50
N SER A 161 19.02 -13.56 -13.96
CA SER A 161 19.30 -12.34 -13.17
C SER A 161 18.29 -11.23 -13.47
N VAL A 162 18.35 -10.18 -12.64
CA VAL A 162 17.54 -8.95 -12.83
C VAL A 162 17.85 -8.21 -14.15
N LEU A 163 18.95 -8.54 -14.83
CA LEU A 163 19.25 -8.00 -16.16
C LEU A 163 18.28 -8.51 -17.22
N ASN A 164 17.69 -9.69 -16.98
CA ASN A 164 16.67 -10.28 -17.85
C ASN A 164 15.25 -10.11 -17.27
N TYR A 165 15.03 -9.07 -16.46
CA TYR A 165 13.72 -8.78 -15.87
C TYR A 165 12.70 -8.41 -16.95
N GLY A 166 11.54 -9.06 -16.92
CA GLY A 166 10.46 -8.78 -17.85
C GLY A 166 9.95 -9.99 -18.62
N LEU A 167 9.16 -9.71 -19.64
CA LEU A 167 8.60 -10.67 -20.58
C LEU A 167 9.07 -10.37 -22.01
N PRO A 168 9.04 -11.35 -22.92
CA PRO A 168 9.31 -11.09 -24.32
C PRO A 168 8.27 -10.11 -24.89
N ALA A 169 8.70 -9.28 -25.84
CA ALA A 169 7.81 -8.36 -26.54
C ALA A 169 6.72 -9.13 -27.29
N PHE A 170 5.46 -8.81 -26.98
CA PHE A 170 4.28 -9.36 -27.65
C PHE A 170 3.73 -8.43 -28.75
N ALA A 171 4.09 -7.16 -28.72
CA ALA A 171 3.62 -6.17 -29.68
C ALA A 171 3.88 -6.57 -31.14
N GLY A 172 2.91 -6.33 -32.00
CA GLY A 172 3.02 -6.57 -33.46
C GLY A 172 2.92 -8.04 -33.88
N ARG A 173 2.60 -8.95 -32.96
CA ARG A 173 2.39 -10.37 -33.29
C ARG A 173 0.93 -10.65 -33.65
N MET A 174 0.70 -11.50 -34.63
CA MET A 174 -0.65 -12.00 -34.92
C MET A 174 -1.05 -13.00 -33.83
N ALA A 175 -2.27 -12.90 -33.32
CA ALA A 175 -2.78 -13.79 -32.30
C ALA A 175 -2.74 -15.28 -32.67
N SER A 176 -2.92 -15.59 -33.97
CA SER A 176 -2.81 -16.94 -34.52
C SER A 176 -1.36 -17.46 -34.57
N SER A 177 -0.37 -16.59 -34.53
CA SER A 177 1.05 -16.95 -34.56
C SER A 177 1.65 -17.14 -33.16
N VAL A 178 0.96 -16.72 -32.11
CA VAL A 178 1.44 -16.86 -30.74
C VAL A 178 0.99 -18.22 -30.17
N ASP A 179 1.97 -19.02 -29.82
CA ASP A 179 1.75 -20.27 -29.07
C ASP A 179 1.37 -19.90 -27.63
N GLN A 180 0.09 -20.04 -27.31
CA GLN A 180 -0.45 -19.67 -25.99
C GLN A 180 0.17 -20.51 -24.86
N ALA A 181 0.50 -21.78 -25.12
CA ALA A 181 1.13 -22.62 -24.12
C ALA A 181 2.56 -22.14 -23.78
N LYS A 182 3.31 -21.75 -24.81
CA LYS A 182 4.65 -21.14 -24.60
C LYS A 182 4.56 -19.78 -23.92
N ALA A 183 3.56 -18.97 -24.25
CA ALA A 183 3.34 -17.69 -23.58
C ALA A 183 3.00 -17.88 -22.10
N ALA A 184 2.10 -18.82 -21.77
CA ALA A 184 1.77 -19.18 -20.40
C ALA A 184 3.00 -19.65 -19.60
N GLU A 185 3.82 -20.50 -20.22
CA GLU A 185 5.05 -21.00 -19.59
C GLU A 185 6.07 -19.87 -19.32
N ARG A 186 6.20 -18.90 -20.23
CA ARG A 186 7.07 -17.73 -20.04
C ARG A 186 6.56 -16.82 -18.90
N LEU A 187 5.25 -16.58 -18.86
CA LEU A 187 4.61 -15.85 -17.74
C LEU A 187 4.89 -16.55 -16.42
N ARG A 188 4.64 -17.87 -16.35
CA ARG A 188 4.89 -18.68 -15.15
C ARG A 188 6.34 -18.56 -14.70
N ARG A 189 7.28 -18.76 -15.61
CA ARG A 189 8.71 -18.73 -15.29
C ARG A 189 9.17 -17.34 -14.83
N ALA A 190 8.67 -16.27 -15.43
CA ALA A 190 8.99 -14.91 -15.02
C ALA A 190 8.49 -14.64 -13.59
N ILE A 191 7.26 -15.04 -13.26
CA ILE A 191 6.71 -14.92 -11.91
C ILE A 191 7.57 -15.68 -10.90
N GLU A 192 7.87 -16.96 -11.16
CA GLU A 192 8.66 -17.79 -10.25
C GLU A 192 10.08 -17.24 -10.02
N LEU A 193 10.65 -16.58 -11.02
CA LEU A 193 12.01 -16.03 -10.94
C LEU A 193 12.05 -14.67 -10.23
N PHE A 194 11.09 -13.80 -10.49
CA PHE A 194 11.14 -12.40 -10.08
C PHE A 194 10.17 -12.01 -8.97
N GLU A 195 9.20 -12.90 -8.65
CA GLU A 195 8.25 -12.68 -7.57
C GLU A 195 8.31 -13.79 -6.49
N PRO A 196 9.31 -13.76 -5.62
CA PRO A 196 9.54 -14.83 -4.64
C PRO A 196 8.46 -14.93 -3.55
N ARG A 197 7.55 -13.95 -3.45
CA ARG A 197 6.41 -13.96 -2.53
C ARG A 197 5.29 -14.89 -3.01
N LEU A 198 5.33 -15.28 -4.28
CA LEU A 198 4.37 -16.22 -4.88
C LEU A 198 4.97 -17.62 -4.98
N SER A 199 4.17 -18.61 -4.63
CA SER A 199 4.49 -20.04 -4.77
C SER A 199 3.38 -20.78 -5.50
N SER A 200 3.65 -22.00 -5.93
CA SER A 200 2.66 -22.86 -6.63
C SER A 200 2.02 -22.18 -7.85
N VAL A 201 2.82 -21.41 -8.58
CA VAL A 201 2.32 -20.60 -9.71
C VAL A 201 1.83 -21.48 -10.85
N ARG A 202 0.61 -21.24 -11.28
CA ARG A 202 -0.02 -21.86 -12.46
C ARG A 202 -0.54 -20.79 -13.37
N VAL A 203 -0.25 -20.92 -14.66
CA VAL A 203 -0.74 -19.99 -15.69
C VAL A 203 -1.44 -20.81 -16.75
N GLN A 204 -2.69 -20.48 -17.02
CA GLN A 204 -3.51 -21.17 -18.00
C GLN A 204 -4.09 -20.17 -19.01
N PRO A 205 -4.02 -20.46 -20.32
CA PRO A 205 -4.69 -19.65 -21.31
C PRO A 205 -6.21 -19.77 -21.13
N ARG A 206 -6.91 -18.66 -21.29
CA ARG A 206 -8.38 -18.65 -21.30
C ARG A 206 -8.88 -18.92 -22.72
N PRO A 207 -9.92 -19.73 -22.87
CA PRO A 207 -10.60 -19.88 -24.16
C PRO A 207 -11.07 -18.52 -24.67
N ARG A 208 -10.90 -18.25 -25.94
CA ARG A 208 -11.49 -17.07 -26.58
C ARG A 208 -12.97 -17.28 -26.78
N ASP A 209 -13.76 -16.26 -26.52
CA ASP A 209 -15.15 -16.25 -26.94
C ASP A 209 -15.21 -16.20 -28.47
N GLU A 210 -15.92 -17.14 -29.07
CA GLU A 210 -16.16 -17.18 -30.52
C GLU A 210 -16.85 -15.89 -30.96
N GLY A 211 -16.12 -15.00 -31.66
CA GLY A 211 -16.62 -13.73 -32.18
C GLY A 211 -15.88 -12.49 -31.70
N ASN A 212 -14.99 -12.59 -30.72
CA ASN A 212 -14.19 -11.47 -30.25
C ASN A 212 -12.72 -11.62 -30.67
N ASP A 213 -12.42 -11.30 -31.93
CA ASP A 213 -11.02 -11.26 -32.44
C ASP A 213 -10.42 -9.86 -32.23
N ASP A 214 -10.32 -9.46 -30.96
CA ASP A 214 -9.79 -8.17 -30.55
C ASP A 214 -8.25 -8.11 -30.47
N GLY A 215 -7.57 -9.14 -30.99
CA GLY A 215 -6.10 -9.18 -31.00
C GLY A 215 -5.46 -9.33 -29.62
N ALA A 216 -6.20 -9.76 -28.61
CA ALA A 216 -5.66 -9.94 -27.27
C ALA A 216 -5.52 -11.42 -26.88
N LEU A 217 -4.60 -11.72 -25.96
CA LEU A 217 -4.46 -13.01 -25.31
C LEU A 217 -4.84 -12.87 -23.83
N GLU A 218 -5.61 -13.83 -23.33
CA GLU A 218 -6.01 -13.84 -21.95
C GLU A 218 -5.49 -15.08 -21.21
N PHE A 219 -5.05 -14.85 -19.97
CA PHE A 219 -4.56 -15.91 -19.11
C PHE A 219 -5.15 -15.76 -17.70
N THR A 220 -5.35 -16.92 -17.04
CA THR A 220 -5.60 -16.97 -15.60
C THR A 220 -4.32 -17.36 -14.90
N ILE A 221 -3.94 -16.59 -13.89
CA ILE A 221 -2.79 -16.85 -13.03
C ILE A 221 -3.32 -17.23 -11.66
N GLU A 222 -2.96 -18.43 -11.20
CA GLU A 222 -3.24 -18.93 -9.86
C GLU A 222 -1.92 -19.09 -9.12
N ALA A 223 -1.86 -18.61 -7.89
CA ALA A 223 -0.68 -18.73 -7.05
C ALA A 223 -1.05 -18.69 -5.57
N GLU A 224 -0.12 -19.10 -4.74
CA GLU A 224 -0.21 -18.93 -3.30
C GLU A 224 0.68 -17.77 -2.87
N LEU A 225 0.06 -16.72 -2.36
CA LEU A 225 0.76 -15.61 -1.73
C LEU A 225 1.22 -16.04 -0.36
N TRP A 226 2.54 -16.03 -0.18
CA TRP A 226 3.14 -16.41 1.09
C TRP A 226 2.75 -15.42 2.19
N GLY A 227 2.23 -15.95 3.28
CA GLY A 227 1.80 -15.17 4.44
C GLY A 227 1.74 -16.02 5.70
N GLN A 228 1.72 -15.37 6.83
CA GLN A 228 1.52 -16.02 8.12
C GLN A 228 0.34 -15.38 8.86
N PRO A 229 -0.48 -16.15 9.57
CA PRO A 229 -0.34 -17.58 9.86
C PRO A 229 -0.71 -18.52 8.70
N MET A 230 -1.29 -18.04 7.62
CA MET A 230 -1.74 -18.84 6.47
C MET A 230 -1.38 -18.18 5.15
N SER A 231 -0.91 -18.97 4.19
CA SER A 231 -0.82 -18.55 2.79
C SER A 231 -2.21 -18.24 2.24
N GLN A 232 -2.29 -17.26 1.33
CA GLN A 232 -3.54 -16.84 0.72
C GLN A 232 -3.54 -17.22 -0.76
N HIS A 233 -4.63 -17.83 -1.21
CA HIS A 233 -4.83 -18.09 -2.63
C HIS A 233 -5.01 -16.77 -3.38
N LEU A 234 -4.27 -16.61 -4.47
CA LEU A 234 -4.30 -15.46 -5.36
C LEU A 234 -4.72 -15.93 -6.74
N GLN A 235 -5.77 -15.33 -7.28
CA GLN A 235 -6.20 -15.55 -8.65
C GLN A 235 -6.24 -14.21 -9.35
N LEU A 236 -5.53 -14.10 -10.48
CA LEU A 236 -5.43 -12.91 -11.29
C LEU A 236 -5.78 -13.23 -12.74
N TRP A 237 -6.41 -12.28 -13.40
CA TRP A 237 -6.65 -12.32 -14.83
C TRP A 237 -5.70 -11.38 -15.52
N THR A 238 -5.09 -11.88 -16.58
CA THR A 238 -4.10 -11.13 -17.35
C THR A 238 -4.56 -11.06 -18.78
N ARG A 239 -4.57 -9.87 -19.35
CA ARG A 239 -4.88 -9.61 -20.76
C ARG A 239 -3.68 -8.94 -21.41
N ILE A 240 -3.19 -9.52 -22.49
CA ILE A 240 -2.09 -9.04 -23.31
C ILE A 240 -2.69 -8.47 -24.60
N ASP A 241 -2.57 -7.19 -24.83
CA ASP A 241 -2.91 -6.56 -26.08
C ASP A 241 -1.74 -6.75 -27.08
N LEU A 242 -1.98 -7.45 -28.16
CA LEU A 242 -0.94 -7.74 -29.16
C LEU A 242 -0.68 -6.57 -30.11
N MET A 243 -1.54 -5.56 -30.13
CA MET A 243 -1.32 -4.35 -30.93
C MET A 243 -0.35 -3.40 -30.22
N THR A 244 -0.60 -3.11 -28.95
CA THR A 244 0.20 -2.18 -28.16
C THR A 244 1.33 -2.87 -27.42
N GLY A 245 1.16 -4.13 -27.06
CA GLY A 245 2.05 -4.89 -26.19
C GLY A 245 1.75 -4.71 -24.70
N ASP A 246 0.75 -3.90 -24.35
CA ASP A 246 0.39 -3.62 -22.97
C ASP A 246 -0.25 -4.84 -22.31
N ILE A 247 0.14 -5.07 -21.08
CA ILE A 247 -0.38 -6.16 -20.27
C ILE A 247 -1.12 -5.59 -19.08
N SER A 248 -2.40 -5.88 -19.01
CA SER A 248 -3.26 -5.51 -17.90
C SER A 248 -3.49 -6.69 -16.96
N LEU A 249 -3.51 -6.41 -15.67
CA LEU A 249 -3.81 -7.35 -14.60
C LEU A 249 -5.10 -6.94 -13.91
N THR A 250 -5.97 -7.91 -13.62
CA THR A 250 -7.20 -7.69 -12.87
C THR A 250 -7.32 -8.76 -11.79
N ASP A 251 -7.69 -8.35 -10.61
CA ASP A 251 -7.96 -9.26 -9.49
C ASP A 251 -9.36 -9.86 -9.64
N ASP A 252 -9.51 -11.16 -9.35
CA ASP A 252 -10.81 -11.87 -9.39
C ASP A 252 -11.79 -11.44 -8.26
N ARG A 253 -11.56 -10.33 -7.61
CA ARG A 253 -12.59 -9.75 -6.75
C ARG A 253 -13.67 -9.07 -7.59
N GLY A 254 -14.38 -9.95 -8.34
CA GLY A 254 -15.75 -9.85 -8.79
C GLY A 254 -16.28 -8.48 -9.15
N ALA A 255 -16.83 -8.51 -10.23
CA ALA A 255 -18.03 -7.76 -10.52
C ALA A 255 -19.06 -7.87 -9.37
#